data_da2edc493c3bfd6c96b4218c6a24f6e7
#
_entry.id   da2edc493c3bfd6c96b4218c6a24f6e7
#
_cell.length_a   1.000
_cell.length_b   1.000
_cell.length_c   1.000
_cell.angle_alpha   90.00
_cell.angle_beta   90.00
_cell.angle_gamma   90.00
#
_symmetry.space_group_name_H-M   'P 1'
#
loop_
_entity.id
_entity.type
_entity.pdbx_description
1 polymer ?
#
loop_
_entity_poly.entity_id
_entity_poly.type
_entity_poly.pdbx_seq_one_letter_code
_entity_poly.pdbx_strand_id
1 'polypeptide(L)'
;MPLFLLSIGASKTTISLIEGIAESTASLLKAVSGYWSDKIGRNKPFMLLGYGVTALVTPLYAFIWLPVQVLIVRFVERVGKGVRTAPRDSLISASIPKGETGRSFGFQKAMDNSGAIIGPLLASLFLFFNPKNYSALFLLATIPAILGVLAILFGIKEKKSLDHKSGSYQSLRRLPKRYYLFLLVVFLFSLGNSSDALLLIKTSETGI
;
A
#
# COMPACT_ATOMS: atom_id res chain seq x y z
N MET A 1 2.77 13.43 1.91
CA MET A 1 4.00 13.23 1.13
C MET A 1 4.22 14.32 0.08
N PRO A 2 3.32 14.65 -0.85
CA PRO A 2 3.61 15.66 -1.87
C PRO A 2 4.04 17.01 -1.30
N LEU A 3 3.36 17.51 -0.26
CA LEU A 3 3.69 18.78 0.40
C LEU A 3 5.07 18.75 1.07
N PHE A 4 5.47 17.63 1.67
CA PHE A 4 6.81 17.46 2.22
C PHE A 4 7.87 17.49 1.12
N LEU A 5 7.64 16.84 -0.02
CA LEU A 5 8.54 16.88 -1.17
C LEU A 5 8.70 18.31 -1.71
N LEU A 6 7.60 19.06 -1.80
CA LEU A 6 7.67 20.49 -2.17
C LEU A 6 8.47 21.31 -1.17
N SER A 7 8.34 21.05 0.13
CA SER A 7 9.05 21.78 1.19
C SER A 7 10.58 21.59 1.15
N ILE A 8 11.06 20.47 0.58
CA ILE A 8 12.47 20.17 0.36
C ILE A 8 12.94 20.49 -1.07
N GLY A 9 12.15 21.24 -1.85
CA GLY A 9 12.54 21.77 -3.14
C GLY A 9 12.38 20.82 -4.33
N ALA A 10 11.59 19.73 -4.22
CA ALA A 10 11.33 18.84 -5.33
C ALA A 10 10.41 19.50 -6.38
N SER A 11 10.72 19.34 -7.66
CA SER A 11 9.85 19.76 -8.74
C SER A 11 8.60 18.87 -8.86
N LYS A 12 7.52 19.37 -9.44
CA LYS A 12 6.29 18.59 -9.68
C LYS A 12 6.56 17.37 -10.55
N THR A 13 7.40 17.51 -11.56
CA THR A 13 7.82 16.40 -12.43
C THR A 13 8.55 15.33 -11.63
N THR A 14 9.45 15.72 -10.73
CA THR A 14 10.15 14.80 -9.83
C THR A 14 9.17 14.04 -8.92
N ILE A 15 8.19 14.75 -8.35
CA ILE A 15 7.16 14.13 -7.49
C ILE A 15 6.34 13.10 -8.27
N SER A 16 5.89 13.46 -9.49
CA SER A 16 5.13 12.56 -10.36
C SER A 16 5.91 11.31 -10.74
N LEU A 17 7.19 11.45 -11.06
CA LEU A 17 8.08 10.32 -11.38
C LEU A 17 8.28 9.41 -10.16
N ILE A 18 8.53 9.98 -8.99
CA ILE A 18 8.68 9.22 -7.73
C ILE A 18 7.43 8.38 -7.45
N GLU A 19 6.26 9.00 -7.47
CA GLU A 19 5.00 8.30 -7.19
C GLU A 19 4.66 7.28 -8.29
N GLY A 20 4.88 7.59 -9.56
CA GLY A 20 4.63 6.68 -10.68
C GLY A 20 5.51 5.43 -10.64
N ILE A 21 6.82 5.57 -10.44
CA ILE A 21 7.75 4.44 -10.30
C ILE A 21 7.39 3.61 -9.08
N ALA A 22 7.11 4.26 -7.96
CA ALA A 22 6.78 3.59 -6.71
C ALA A 22 5.49 2.77 -6.81
N GLU A 23 4.42 3.31 -7.39
CA GLU A 23 3.13 2.62 -7.53
C GLU A 23 3.19 1.48 -8.57
N SER A 24 3.91 1.69 -9.67
CA SER A 24 4.15 0.63 -10.68
C SER A 24 4.91 -0.54 -10.06
N THR A 25 5.94 -0.28 -9.26
CA THR A 25 6.70 -1.31 -8.55
C THR A 25 5.82 -2.09 -7.58
N ALA A 26 4.99 -1.41 -6.78
CA ALA A 26 4.07 -2.07 -5.86
C ALA A 26 3.08 -2.99 -6.59
N SER A 27 2.56 -2.54 -7.74
CA SER A 27 1.61 -3.31 -8.55
C SER A 27 2.23 -4.57 -9.15
N LEU A 28 3.45 -4.48 -9.67
CA LEU A 28 4.19 -5.64 -10.19
C LEU A 28 4.52 -6.63 -9.07
N LEU A 29 5.03 -6.14 -7.94
CA LEU A 29 5.38 -6.98 -6.80
C LEU A 29 4.17 -7.65 -6.15
N LYS A 30 3.00 -7.03 -6.20
CA LYS A 30 1.75 -7.67 -5.76
C LYS A 30 1.46 -8.96 -6.52
N ALA A 31 1.64 -8.96 -7.84
CA ALA A 31 1.44 -10.17 -8.65
C ALA A 31 2.50 -11.25 -8.35
N VAL A 32 3.76 -10.86 -8.25
CA VAL A 32 4.88 -11.77 -7.96
C VAL A 32 4.76 -12.37 -6.55
N SER A 33 4.48 -11.55 -5.54
CA SER A 33 4.35 -12.00 -4.15
C SER A 33 3.15 -12.93 -3.96
N GLY A 34 2.04 -12.64 -4.64
CA GLY A 34 0.87 -13.53 -4.66
C GLY A 34 1.23 -14.91 -5.21
N TYR A 35 1.87 -14.96 -6.38
CA TYR A 35 2.33 -16.22 -6.94
C TYR A 35 3.25 -17.02 -6.02
N TRP A 36 4.22 -16.35 -5.38
CA TRP A 36 5.17 -17.03 -4.50
C TRP A 36 4.53 -17.48 -3.19
N SER A 37 3.67 -16.65 -2.58
CA SER A 37 2.98 -17.03 -1.36
C SER A 37 2.05 -18.24 -1.57
N ASP A 38 1.37 -18.30 -2.73
CA ASP A 38 0.53 -19.44 -3.10
C ASP A 38 1.37 -20.70 -3.34
N LYS A 39 2.52 -20.57 -4.03
CA LYS A 39 3.43 -21.69 -4.28
C LYS A 39 4.04 -22.25 -2.99
N ILE A 40 4.39 -21.39 -2.04
CA ILE A 40 4.96 -21.81 -0.75
C ILE A 40 3.87 -22.27 0.23
N GLY A 41 2.61 -21.85 0.02
CA GLY A 41 1.48 -22.15 0.90
C GLY A 41 1.56 -21.46 2.26
N ARG A 42 2.32 -20.36 2.36
CA ARG A 42 2.50 -19.57 3.58
C ARG A 42 2.37 -18.09 3.28
N ASN A 43 1.39 -17.45 3.91
CA ASN A 43 1.10 -16.04 3.71
C ASN A 43 1.73 -15.13 4.78
N LYS A 44 1.78 -15.60 6.03
CA LYS A 44 2.27 -14.83 7.18
C LYS A 44 3.71 -14.31 7.02
N PRO A 45 4.71 -15.10 6.53
CA PRO A 45 6.06 -14.60 6.33
C PRO A 45 6.15 -13.41 5.37
N PHE A 46 5.40 -13.45 4.27
CA PHE A 46 5.35 -12.35 3.30
C PHE A 46 4.69 -11.11 3.89
N MET A 47 3.63 -11.30 4.69
CA MET A 47 3.01 -10.20 5.43
C MET A 47 3.99 -9.56 6.42
N LEU A 48 4.67 -10.37 7.24
CA LEU A 48 5.66 -9.89 8.21
C LEU A 48 6.81 -9.15 7.51
N LEU A 49 7.32 -9.68 6.39
CA LEU A 49 8.35 -9.02 5.61
C LEU A 49 7.86 -7.66 5.09
N GLY A 50 6.69 -7.61 4.45
CA GLY A 50 6.16 -6.38 3.86
C GLY A 50 5.80 -5.31 4.91
N TYR A 51 5.15 -5.68 6.01
CA TYR A 51 4.86 -4.76 7.12
C TYR A 51 6.13 -4.38 7.89
N GLY A 52 7.05 -5.33 8.10
CA GLY A 52 8.34 -5.09 8.74
C GLY A 52 9.20 -4.10 7.96
N VAL A 53 9.33 -4.26 6.65
CA VAL A 53 10.01 -3.29 5.79
C VAL A 53 9.39 -1.91 5.94
N THR A 54 8.06 -1.80 5.90
CA THR A 54 7.38 -0.50 6.09
C THR A 54 7.69 0.10 7.47
N ALA A 55 7.62 -0.70 8.55
CA ALA A 55 7.89 -0.23 9.90
C ALA A 55 9.35 0.24 10.11
N LEU A 56 10.30 -0.44 9.47
CA LEU A 56 11.73 -0.06 9.50
C LEU A 56 12.02 1.21 8.68
N VAL A 57 11.29 1.41 7.58
CA VAL A 57 11.52 2.52 6.67
C VAL A 57 10.80 3.79 7.11
N THR A 58 9.66 3.68 7.82
CA THR A 58 8.90 4.84 8.29
C THR A 58 9.74 5.85 9.11
N PRO A 59 10.56 5.45 10.11
CA PRO A 59 11.37 6.42 10.85
C PRO A 59 12.46 7.08 10.00
N LEU A 60 12.88 6.47 8.88
CA LEU A 60 13.90 7.06 8.01
C LEU A 60 13.43 8.38 7.38
N TYR A 61 12.11 8.57 7.21
CA TYR A 61 11.57 9.86 6.76
C TYR A 61 11.91 11.03 7.67
N ALA A 62 12.18 10.77 8.96
CA ALA A 62 12.60 11.81 9.91
C ALA A 62 14.01 12.37 9.63
N PHE A 63 14.84 11.63 8.91
CA PHE A 63 16.24 11.95 8.63
C PHE A 63 16.50 12.32 7.15
N ILE A 64 15.46 12.62 6.40
CA ILE A 64 15.55 12.96 4.99
C ILE A 64 15.78 14.45 4.80
N TRP A 65 16.80 14.79 4.00
CA TRP A 65 17.16 16.14 3.64
C TRP A 65 17.12 16.41 2.12
N LEU A 66 17.17 15.35 1.31
CA LEU A 66 17.24 15.43 -0.14
C LEU A 66 16.08 14.69 -0.83
N PRO A 67 15.54 15.21 -1.96
CA PRO A 67 14.47 14.55 -2.71
C PRO A 67 14.82 13.13 -3.18
N VAL A 68 16.10 12.86 -3.51
CA VAL A 68 16.57 11.53 -3.93
C VAL A 68 16.44 10.51 -2.79
N GLN A 69 16.67 10.91 -1.53
CA GLN A 69 16.49 10.04 -0.37
C GLN A 69 15.01 9.66 -0.21
N VAL A 70 14.10 10.60 -0.47
CA VAL A 70 12.65 10.31 -0.46
C VAL A 70 12.31 9.25 -1.50
N LEU A 71 12.88 9.35 -2.71
CA LEU A 71 12.68 8.36 -3.77
C LEU A 71 13.05 6.96 -3.29
N ILE A 72 14.23 6.81 -2.70
CA ILE A 72 14.72 5.51 -2.22
C ILE A 72 13.81 4.96 -1.11
N VAL A 73 13.51 5.78 -0.11
CA VAL A 73 12.67 5.39 1.04
C VAL A 73 11.26 5.04 0.57
N ARG A 74 10.69 5.83 -0.33
CA ARG A 74 9.37 5.61 -0.92
C ARG A 74 9.33 4.34 -1.77
N PHE A 75 10.37 4.11 -2.56
CA PHE A 75 10.49 2.88 -3.35
C PHE A 75 10.51 1.64 -2.45
N VAL A 76 11.33 1.63 -1.39
CA VAL A 76 11.38 0.51 -0.44
C VAL A 76 10.06 0.31 0.30
N GLU A 77 9.40 1.38 0.71
CA GLU A 77 8.05 1.33 1.31
C GLU A 77 7.03 0.67 0.35
N ARG A 78 7.07 1.05 -0.94
CA ARG A 78 6.19 0.48 -1.96
C ARG A 78 6.50 -0.98 -2.29
N VAL A 79 7.77 -1.37 -2.25
CA VAL A 79 8.17 -2.79 -2.28
C VAL A 79 7.49 -3.55 -1.14
N GLY A 80 7.59 -3.05 0.10
CA GLY A 80 6.92 -3.63 1.26
C GLY A 80 5.40 -3.75 1.07
N LYS A 81 4.75 -2.70 0.54
CA LYS A 81 3.32 -2.71 0.21
C LYS A 81 2.98 -3.78 -0.83
N GLY A 82 3.75 -3.87 -1.91
CA GLY A 82 3.56 -4.87 -2.96
C GLY A 82 3.66 -6.30 -2.44
N VAL A 83 4.70 -6.57 -1.63
CA VAL A 83 4.95 -7.90 -1.07
C VAL A 83 3.84 -8.36 -0.12
N ARG A 84 3.26 -7.47 0.69
CA ARG A 84 2.26 -7.85 1.71
C ARG A 84 0.83 -7.94 1.21
N THR A 85 0.47 -7.23 0.11
CA THR A 85 -0.94 -7.03 -0.26
C THR A 85 -1.63 -8.32 -0.68
N ALA A 86 -1.06 -9.06 -1.64
CA ALA A 86 -1.68 -10.30 -2.12
C ALA A 86 -1.69 -11.42 -1.07
N PRO A 87 -0.59 -11.69 -0.30
CA PRO A 87 -0.63 -12.65 0.79
C PRO A 87 -1.63 -12.30 1.89
N ARG A 88 -1.83 -11.01 2.22
CA ARG A 88 -2.86 -10.55 3.16
C ARG A 88 -4.26 -10.91 2.66
N ASP A 89 -4.55 -10.57 1.42
CA ASP A 89 -5.87 -10.82 0.82
C ASP A 89 -6.16 -12.32 0.72
N SER A 90 -5.14 -13.14 0.40
CA SER A 90 -5.20 -14.60 0.40
C SER A 90 -5.49 -15.17 1.79
N LEU A 91 -4.79 -14.70 2.83
CA LEU A 91 -5.02 -15.15 4.21
C LEU A 91 -6.42 -14.77 4.72
N ILE A 92 -6.89 -13.57 4.41
CA ILE A 92 -8.26 -13.14 4.72
C ILE A 92 -9.25 -14.09 4.04
N SER A 93 -9.11 -14.32 2.74
CA SER A 93 -9.98 -15.21 1.98
C SER A 93 -10.02 -16.63 2.57
N ALA A 94 -8.87 -17.18 2.98
CA ALA A 94 -8.77 -18.50 3.60
C ALA A 94 -9.39 -18.57 5.02
N SER A 95 -9.63 -17.44 5.65
CA SER A 95 -10.16 -17.34 7.02
C SER A 95 -11.67 -17.10 7.09
N ILE A 96 -12.29 -16.83 5.95
CA ILE A 96 -13.71 -16.44 5.84
C ILE A 96 -14.57 -17.66 5.52
N PRO A 97 -15.77 -17.80 6.13
CA PRO A 97 -16.77 -18.79 5.74
C PRO A 97 -17.20 -18.61 4.27
N LYS A 98 -17.55 -19.71 3.62
CA LYS A 98 -18.08 -19.66 2.24
C LYS A 98 -19.35 -18.80 2.20
N GLY A 99 -19.40 -17.84 1.29
CA GLY A 99 -20.53 -16.91 1.11
C GLY A 99 -20.37 -15.55 1.77
N GLU A 100 -19.42 -15.34 2.68
CA GLU A 100 -19.22 -14.05 3.38
C GLU A 100 -18.06 -13.20 2.81
N THR A 101 -17.52 -13.58 1.68
CA THR A 101 -16.34 -12.95 1.08
C THR A 101 -16.54 -11.44 0.87
N GLY A 102 -17.68 -11.04 0.30
CA GLY A 102 -17.98 -9.62 0.05
C GLY A 102 -18.03 -8.79 1.32
N ARG A 103 -18.71 -9.30 2.39
CA ARG A 103 -18.82 -8.63 3.68
C ARG A 103 -17.45 -8.44 4.33
N SER A 104 -16.62 -9.46 4.31
CA SER A 104 -15.30 -9.44 4.94
C SER A 104 -14.32 -8.52 4.23
N PHE A 105 -14.26 -8.55 2.90
CA PHE A 105 -13.44 -7.60 2.14
C PHE A 105 -14.00 -6.16 2.23
N GLY A 106 -15.33 -6.00 2.29
CA GLY A 106 -15.95 -4.71 2.53
C GLY A 106 -15.55 -4.13 3.89
N PHE A 107 -15.58 -4.94 4.95
CA PHE A 107 -15.12 -4.52 6.28
C PHE A 107 -13.62 -4.16 6.29
N GLN A 108 -12.78 -5.00 5.67
CA GLN A 108 -11.35 -4.69 5.52
C GLN A 108 -11.13 -3.35 4.81
N LYS A 109 -11.85 -3.11 3.71
CA LYS A 109 -11.74 -1.86 2.97
C LYS A 109 -12.23 -0.66 3.78
N ALA A 110 -13.28 -0.84 4.58
CA ALA A 110 -13.76 0.18 5.50
C ALA A 110 -12.70 0.53 6.56
N MET A 111 -12.01 -0.47 7.13
CA MET A 111 -10.90 -0.23 8.07
C MET A 111 -9.71 0.46 7.41
N ASP A 112 -9.31 0.03 6.20
CA ASP A 112 -8.25 0.69 5.44
C ASP A 112 -8.59 2.18 5.17
N ASN A 113 -9.84 2.47 4.77
CA ASN A 113 -10.30 3.84 4.52
C ASN A 113 -10.42 4.66 5.82
N SER A 114 -10.86 4.06 6.92
CA SER A 114 -10.88 4.72 8.23
C SER A 114 -9.49 5.16 8.66
N GLY A 115 -8.48 4.31 8.49
CA GLY A 115 -7.09 4.66 8.72
C GLY A 115 -6.60 5.79 7.81
N ALA A 116 -7.02 5.79 6.55
CA ALA A 116 -6.67 6.83 5.58
C ALA A 116 -7.30 8.21 5.91
N ILE A 117 -8.40 8.25 6.66
CA ILE A 117 -9.02 9.48 7.16
C ILE A 117 -8.40 9.91 8.48
N ILE A 118 -8.35 9.01 9.46
CA ILE A 118 -7.88 9.29 10.82
C ILE A 118 -6.39 9.68 10.82
N GLY A 119 -5.57 8.99 10.03
CA GLY A 119 -4.13 9.26 9.95
C GLY A 119 -3.81 10.72 9.60
N PRO A 120 -4.27 11.24 8.45
CA PRO A 120 -4.06 12.63 8.09
C PRO A 120 -4.66 13.64 9.07
N LEU A 121 -5.82 13.34 9.68
CA LEU A 121 -6.42 14.22 10.71
C LEU A 121 -5.51 14.34 11.93
N LEU A 122 -5.00 13.22 12.45
CA LEU A 122 -4.05 13.23 13.57
C LEU A 122 -2.74 13.91 13.20
N ALA A 123 -2.24 13.69 11.98
CA ALA A 123 -1.05 14.36 11.48
C ALA A 123 -1.24 15.89 11.37
N SER A 124 -2.40 16.32 10.86
CA SER A 124 -2.75 17.73 10.75
C SER A 124 -2.87 18.39 12.12
N LEU A 125 -3.54 17.71 13.07
CA LEU A 125 -3.66 18.18 14.47
C LEU A 125 -2.28 18.29 15.14
N PHE A 126 -1.40 17.32 14.95
CA PHE A 126 -0.03 17.37 15.48
C PHE A 126 0.76 18.55 14.92
N LEU A 127 0.69 18.76 13.59
CA LEU A 127 1.39 19.87 12.93
C LEU A 127 0.79 21.23 13.27
N PHE A 128 -0.48 21.30 13.65
CA PHE A 128 -1.10 22.53 14.14
C PHE A 128 -0.44 22.99 15.45
N PHE A 129 -0.17 22.07 16.39
CA PHE A 129 0.52 22.39 17.64
C PHE A 129 2.04 22.44 17.51
N ASN A 130 2.62 21.76 16.52
CA ASN A 130 4.07 21.70 16.27
C ASN A 130 4.39 22.03 14.82
N PRO A 131 4.30 23.30 14.40
CA PRO A 131 4.48 23.69 13.01
C PRO A 131 5.83 23.25 12.44
N LYS A 132 5.83 22.66 11.22
CA LYS A 132 7.02 22.20 10.50
C LYS A 132 7.81 21.06 11.15
N ASN A 133 7.35 20.46 12.23
CA ASN A 133 8.05 19.36 12.89
C ASN A 133 7.70 18.01 12.26
N TYR A 134 8.02 17.85 10.96
CA TYR A 134 7.76 16.62 10.20
C TYR A 134 8.55 15.42 10.74
N SER A 135 9.78 15.65 11.24
CA SER A 135 10.62 14.58 11.79
C SER A 135 9.94 13.89 12.98
N ALA A 136 9.43 14.66 13.94
CA ALA A 136 8.69 14.09 15.07
C ALA A 136 7.41 13.39 14.64
N LEU A 137 6.70 13.92 13.63
CA LEU A 137 5.51 13.27 13.07
C LEU A 137 5.83 11.88 12.50
N PHE A 138 6.91 11.73 11.73
CA PHE A 138 7.31 10.43 11.16
C PHE A 138 7.77 9.46 12.25
N LEU A 139 8.46 9.93 13.29
CA LEU A 139 8.82 9.10 14.43
C LEU A 139 7.58 8.62 15.19
N LEU A 140 6.58 9.48 15.41
CA LEU A 140 5.30 9.08 16.01
C LEU A 140 4.54 8.08 15.15
N ALA A 141 4.55 8.24 13.81
CA ALA A 141 3.93 7.28 12.89
C ALA A 141 4.59 5.89 12.91
N THR A 142 5.80 5.77 13.42
CA THR A 142 6.49 4.49 13.60
C THR A 142 5.82 3.63 14.67
N ILE A 143 5.19 4.23 15.70
CA ILE A 143 4.52 3.49 16.78
C ILE A 143 3.40 2.59 16.24
N PRO A 144 2.38 3.11 15.52
CA PRO A 144 1.34 2.25 14.94
C PRO A 144 1.87 1.26 13.91
N ALA A 145 2.95 1.60 13.19
CA ALA A 145 3.57 0.67 12.25
C ALA A 145 4.18 -0.55 12.98
N ILE A 146 4.89 -0.34 14.08
CA ILE A 146 5.43 -1.42 14.93
C ILE A 146 4.30 -2.23 15.56
N LEU A 147 3.27 -1.57 16.10
CA LEU A 147 2.10 -2.26 16.67
C LEU A 147 1.42 -3.15 15.63
N GLY A 148 1.32 -2.71 14.37
CA GLY A 148 0.82 -3.52 13.26
C GLY A 148 1.65 -4.78 13.02
N VAL A 149 2.98 -4.69 13.04
CA VAL A 149 3.88 -5.84 12.90
C VAL A 149 3.72 -6.81 14.08
N LEU A 150 3.67 -6.30 15.31
CA LEU A 150 3.47 -7.11 16.51
C LEU A 150 2.10 -7.82 16.49
N ALA A 151 1.04 -7.12 16.06
CA ALA A 151 -0.28 -7.71 15.91
C ALA A 151 -0.28 -8.87 14.90
N ILE A 152 0.47 -8.78 13.80
CA ILE A 152 0.63 -9.86 12.84
C ILE A 152 1.44 -11.00 13.45
N LEU A 153 2.53 -10.68 14.14
CA LEU A 153 3.44 -11.67 14.71
C LEU A 153 2.72 -12.56 15.74
N PHE A 154 1.99 -11.94 16.66
CA PHE A 154 1.35 -12.63 17.78
C PHE A 154 -0.14 -12.95 17.54
N GLY A 155 -0.86 -12.11 16.80
CA GLY A 155 -2.31 -12.25 16.61
C GLY A 155 -2.71 -13.18 15.47
N ILE A 156 -1.90 -13.26 14.41
CA ILE A 156 -2.26 -14.03 13.22
C ILE A 156 -1.67 -15.43 13.28
N LYS A 157 -2.54 -16.44 13.26
CA LYS A 157 -2.15 -17.84 13.08
C LYS A 157 -2.06 -18.16 11.59
N GLU A 158 -0.95 -18.78 11.16
CA GLU A 158 -0.84 -19.28 9.79
C GLU A 158 -1.91 -20.36 9.57
N LYS A 159 -2.82 -20.10 8.66
CA LYS A 159 -3.73 -21.12 8.17
C LYS A 159 -3.10 -21.69 6.90
N LYS A 160 -2.56 -22.90 6.98
CA LYS A 160 -2.15 -23.63 5.78
C LYS A 160 -3.38 -23.66 4.86
N SER A 161 -3.26 -23.13 3.69
CA SER A 161 -4.28 -23.30 2.64
C SER A 161 -4.25 -24.77 2.23
N LEU A 162 -5.06 -25.59 2.93
CA LEU A 162 -5.10 -27.04 2.75
C LEU A 162 -5.77 -27.45 1.42
N ASP A 163 -6.31 -26.48 0.69
CA ASP A 163 -7.14 -26.75 -0.51
C ASP A 163 -6.71 -25.99 -1.77
N HIS A 164 -5.48 -25.51 -1.81
CA HIS A 164 -4.88 -25.28 -3.11
C HIS A 164 -4.32 -26.60 -3.66
N LYS A 165 -5.19 -27.58 -3.91
CA LYS A 165 -5.10 -28.30 -5.18
C LYS A 165 -4.91 -27.19 -6.18
N SER A 166 -3.70 -27.09 -6.74
CA SER A 166 -3.30 -26.17 -7.79
C SER A 166 -4.55 -25.69 -8.51
N GLY A 167 -5.14 -24.58 -8.04
CA GLY A 167 -6.24 -24.00 -8.76
C GLY A 167 -5.63 -23.87 -10.12
N SER A 168 -5.93 -24.80 -10.97
CA SER A 168 -5.49 -24.86 -12.33
C SER A 168 -5.40 -23.40 -12.73
N TYR A 169 -4.19 -22.91 -13.05
CA TYR A 169 -4.05 -21.68 -13.80
C TYR A 169 -4.88 -21.92 -15.05
N GLN A 170 -6.20 -21.80 -14.86
CA GLN A 170 -7.14 -21.91 -15.97
C GLN A 170 -6.69 -20.82 -16.89
N SER A 171 -5.98 -21.28 -17.92
CA SER A 171 -5.35 -20.43 -18.90
C SER A 171 -6.24 -19.20 -19.09
N LEU A 172 -5.70 -18.00 -18.91
CA LEU A 172 -6.41 -16.74 -19.21
C LEU A 172 -7.15 -16.81 -20.55
N ARG A 173 -6.69 -17.67 -21.48
CA ARG A 173 -7.33 -18.00 -22.76
C ARG A 173 -8.77 -18.54 -22.65
N ARG A 174 -9.22 -19.02 -21.49
CA ARG A 174 -10.60 -19.57 -21.30
C ARG A 174 -11.59 -18.56 -20.74
N LEU A 175 -11.19 -17.33 -20.53
CA LEU A 175 -12.09 -16.29 -20.06
C LEU A 175 -13.02 -15.83 -21.21
N PRO A 176 -14.31 -15.56 -20.95
CA PRO A 176 -15.23 -15.10 -21.98
C PRO A 176 -14.80 -13.74 -22.54
N LYS A 177 -15.04 -13.51 -23.84
CA LYS A 177 -14.65 -12.25 -24.52
C LYS A 177 -15.16 -10.98 -23.79
N ARG A 178 -16.33 -11.07 -23.15
CA ARG A 178 -16.90 -9.98 -22.34
C ARG A 178 -16.00 -9.57 -21.16
N TYR A 179 -15.24 -10.52 -20.60
CA TYR A 179 -14.30 -10.23 -19.51
C TYR A 179 -13.11 -9.42 -20.00
N TYR A 180 -12.58 -9.70 -21.18
CA TYR A 180 -11.50 -8.90 -21.77
C TYR A 180 -11.98 -7.50 -22.13
N LEU A 181 -13.20 -7.35 -22.61
CA LEU A 181 -13.80 -6.04 -22.87
C LEU A 181 -13.92 -5.24 -21.55
N PHE A 182 -14.40 -5.88 -20.48
CA PHE A 182 -14.45 -5.26 -19.15
C PHE A 182 -13.07 -4.81 -18.68
N LEU A 183 -12.05 -5.67 -18.80
CA LEU A 183 -10.67 -5.31 -18.45
C LEU A 183 -10.14 -4.14 -19.28
N LEU A 184 -10.46 -4.10 -20.58
CA LEU A 184 -10.08 -2.99 -21.44
C LEU A 184 -10.72 -1.67 -20.98
N VAL A 185 -12.01 -1.68 -20.65
CA VAL A 185 -12.71 -0.48 -20.12
C VAL A 185 -12.08 -0.02 -18.81
N VAL A 186 -11.82 -0.95 -17.87
CA VAL A 186 -11.15 -0.63 -16.60
C VAL A 186 -9.74 -0.07 -16.84
N PHE A 187 -9.00 -0.63 -17.77
CA PHE A 187 -7.67 -0.16 -18.13
C PHE A 187 -7.71 1.26 -18.69
N LEU A 188 -8.58 1.53 -19.67
CA LEU A 188 -8.76 2.87 -20.26
C LEU A 188 -9.19 3.90 -19.22
N PHE A 189 -10.12 3.53 -18.33
CA PHE A 189 -10.54 4.37 -17.22
C PHE A 189 -9.38 4.70 -16.27
N SER A 190 -8.55 3.70 -15.95
CA SER A 190 -7.39 3.86 -15.07
C SER A 190 -6.32 4.76 -15.67
N LEU A 191 -6.16 4.78 -17.00
CA LEU A 191 -5.23 5.71 -17.69
C LEU A 191 -5.67 7.18 -17.56
N GLY A 192 -6.99 7.42 -17.52
CA GLY A 192 -7.55 8.77 -17.32
C GLY A 192 -7.57 9.24 -15.87
N ASN A 193 -7.35 8.33 -14.92
CA ASN A 193 -7.41 8.65 -13.49
C ASN A 193 -6.09 9.32 -13.04
N SER A 194 -6.16 10.61 -12.71
CA SER A 194 -4.98 11.33 -12.25
C SER A 194 -4.61 10.94 -10.81
N SER A 195 -3.32 11.03 -10.48
CA SER A 195 -2.83 10.77 -9.13
C SER A 195 -3.37 11.82 -8.15
N ASP A 196 -3.89 11.39 -7.00
CA ASP A 196 -4.29 12.26 -5.88
C ASP A 196 -3.17 13.23 -5.48
N ALA A 197 -1.91 12.83 -5.65
CA ALA A 197 -0.75 13.66 -5.39
C ALA A 197 -0.72 14.92 -6.29
N LEU A 198 -1.08 14.79 -7.57
CA LEU A 198 -1.12 15.91 -8.52
C LEU A 198 -2.28 16.85 -8.22
N LEU A 199 -3.43 16.34 -7.80
CA LEU A 199 -4.58 17.15 -7.39
C LEU A 199 -4.22 18.01 -6.17
N LEU A 200 -3.56 17.42 -5.15
CA LEU A 200 -3.08 18.16 -3.97
C LEU A 200 -2.07 19.25 -4.32
N ILE A 201 -1.16 19.01 -5.27
CA ILE A 201 -0.22 20.02 -5.74
C ILE A 201 -0.96 21.14 -6.46
N LYS A 202 -1.96 20.81 -7.27
CA LYS A 202 -2.74 21.83 -7.99
C LYS A 202 -3.55 22.72 -7.04
N THR A 203 -4.19 22.15 -6.00
CA THR A 203 -4.92 22.93 -5.00
C THR A 203 -4.01 23.85 -4.19
N SER A 204 -2.78 23.41 -3.85
CA SER A 204 -1.82 24.26 -3.17
C SER A 204 -1.37 25.49 -3.98
N GLU A 205 -1.49 25.45 -5.33
CA GLU A 205 -1.19 26.57 -6.22
C GLU A 205 -2.33 27.60 -6.30
N THR A 206 -3.56 27.12 -6.15
CA THR A 206 -4.75 27.98 -6.22
C THR A 206 -5.04 28.70 -4.91
N GLY A 207 -4.22 28.51 -3.87
CA GLY A 207 -4.32 29.22 -2.58
C GLY A 207 -5.51 28.79 -1.72
N ILE A 208 -6.04 27.57 -1.97
CA ILE A 208 -7.11 26.96 -1.19
C ILE A 208 -6.50 25.95 -0.22
#